data_9eb18e442b7e69a591f3d75c2cfe64df
#
_entry.id   9eb18e442b7e69a591f3d75c2cfe64df
#
_cell.length_a   1.000
_cell.length_b   1.000
_cell.length_c   1.000
_cell.angle_alpha   90.00
_cell.angle_beta   90.00
_cell.angle_gamma   90.00
#
_symmetry.space_group_name_H-M   'P 1'
#
loop_
_entity.id
_entity.type
_entity.pdbx_description
1 polymer ?
#
loop_
_entity_poly.entity_id
_entity_poly.type
_entity_poly.pdbx_seq_one_letter_code
_entity_poly.pdbx_strand_id
1 'polypeptide(L)'
;MDKSTWATNHTGQLDFILMGLFSQSKHPAFLCVVIFVIFLMALSGNSILILLIYSDAHLHTPMYYFISQLSLMDMIYICVTVPKMLMDQVMGKNKISAPECGMQMFFYVTLGGSEYFLLAAMAYDRYVAICHPLHYSTLMSHKMWLFLVSGCWFLGSVDGFMLTLITMTFPFCRSREIHHFFCEVPAVMKLSCSDTSLYETLMYLCCVLMLLIPVTVISSSYSFILLTIHRMNSAEGRKKALTTCSSHMTVVILFFGAAIYTYMLPISYHSPEKDMAVSAFYTILTPVLNPDRKSVV
;
A
#
# COMPACT_ATOMS: atom_id res chain seq x y z
N MET A 1 -40.96 11.64 -13.17
CA MET A 1 -40.37 10.83 -12.11
C MET A 1 -39.45 11.71 -11.29
N ASP A 2 -39.83 11.85 -10.04
CA ASP A 2 -39.44 12.93 -9.13
C ASP A 2 -37.93 12.91 -8.79
N LYS A 3 -37.24 14.00 -9.07
CA LYS A 3 -35.78 14.16 -8.86
C LYS A 3 -35.43 14.69 -7.46
N SER A 4 -36.33 14.63 -6.52
CA SER A 4 -36.18 15.28 -5.23
C SER A 4 -36.44 14.33 -4.09
N THR A 5 -35.45 13.66 -3.58
CA THR A 5 -35.32 13.31 -2.15
C THR A 5 -34.02 12.53 -1.88
N TRP A 6 -32.90 13.10 -2.25
CA TRP A 6 -31.66 12.66 -1.62
C TRP A 6 -31.52 13.47 -0.34
N ALA A 7 -31.90 12.88 0.79
CA ALA A 7 -31.80 13.52 2.07
C ALA A 7 -30.34 13.87 2.36
N THR A 8 -29.96 15.10 2.02
CA THR A 8 -28.81 15.76 2.62
C THR A 8 -29.16 15.96 4.09
N ASN A 9 -28.28 15.54 4.99
CA ASN A 9 -28.37 15.97 6.38
C ASN A 9 -28.44 17.50 6.42
N HIS A 10 -28.84 18.10 7.54
CA HIS A 10 -28.99 19.58 7.71
C HIS A 10 -27.74 20.39 7.29
N THR A 11 -26.61 19.75 6.95
CA THR A 11 -25.35 20.31 6.44
C THR A 11 -25.15 20.13 4.92
N GLY A 12 -26.07 19.48 4.20
CA GLY A 12 -25.88 19.20 2.75
C GLY A 12 -24.78 18.18 2.41
N GLN A 13 -24.23 17.49 3.40
CA GLN A 13 -23.08 16.61 3.25
C GLN A 13 -23.53 15.18 2.85
N LEU A 14 -22.84 14.60 1.85
CA LEU A 14 -23.08 13.23 1.41
C LEU A 14 -22.38 12.26 2.37
N ASP A 15 -23.14 11.37 3.03
CA ASP A 15 -22.62 10.33 3.89
C ASP A 15 -22.72 8.97 3.18
N PHE A 16 -21.67 8.16 3.31
CA PHE A 16 -21.65 6.75 2.90
C PHE A 16 -21.77 5.82 4.09
N ILE A 17 -22.10 4.56 3.83
CA ILE A 17 -22.23 3.50 4.84
C ILE A 17 -21.22 2.40 4.49
N LEU A 18 -20.26 2.17 5.38
CA LEU A 18 -19.28 1.10 5.22
C LEU A 18 -19.88 -0.24 5.70
N MET A 19 -19.93 -1.22 4.82
CA MET A 19 -20.36 -2.58 5.14
C MET A 19 -19.13 -3.36 5.61
N GLY A 20 -18.74 -3.14 6.88
CA GLY A 20 -17.47 -3.57 7.43
C GLY A 20 -17.21 -5.08 7.43
N LEU A 21 -15.95 -5.44 7.66
CA LEU A 21 -15.43 -6.81 7.77
C LEU A 21 -16.18 -7.66 8.82
N PHE A 22 -16.75 -7.01 9.83
CA PHE A 22 -17.41 -7.67 10.95
C PHE A 22 -18.83 -8.16 10.64
N SER A 23 -19.49 -7.61 9.63
CA SER A 23 -20.87 -7.97 9.27
C SER A 23 -21.01 -9.42 8.81
N GLN A 24 -19.93 -10.03 8.32
CA GLN A 24 -19.90 -11.43 7.86
C GLN A 24 -19.31 -12.39 8.91
N SER A 25 -18.82 -11.88 10.04
CA SER A 25 -18.17 -12.69 11.07
C SER A 25 -19.16 -13.29 12.05
N LYS A 26 -18.98 -14.58 12.40
CA LYS A 26 -19.70 -15.24 13.48
C LYS A 26 -19.34 -14.72 14.88
N HIS A 27 -18.15 -14.13 15.02
CA HIS A 27 -17.60 -13.63 16.29
C HIS A 27 -16.99 -12.23 16.12
N PRO A 28 -17.80 -11.18 15.89
CA PRO A 28 -17.28 -9.86 15.57
C PRO A 28 -16.46 -9.22 16.70
N ALA A 29 -16.84 -9.44 17.97
CA ALA A 29 -16.09 -8.93 19.11
C ALA A 29 -14.68 -9.55 19.22
N PHE A 30 -14.55 -10.86 19.00
CA PHE A 30 -13.25 -11.53 19.00
C PHE A 30 -12.36 -11.00 17.87
N LEU A 31 -12.90 -10.87 16.66
CA LEU A 31 -12.18 -10.33 15.51
C LEU A 31 -11.73 -8.89 15.77
N CYS A 32 -12.55 -8.06 16.40
CA CYS A 32 -12.24 -6.70 16.79
C CYS A 32 -11.01 -6.66 17.73
N VAL A 33 -10.97 -7.51 18.76
CA VAL A 33 -9.84 -7.61 19.70
C VAL A 33 -8.57 -8.06 18.97
N VAL A 34 -8.66 -9.07 18.10
CA VAL A 34 -7.51 -9.57 17.32
C VAL A 34 -6.94 -8.46 16.44
N ILE A 35 -7.79 -7.73 15.69
CA ILE A 35 -7.34 -6.63 14.84
C ILE A 35 -6.74 -5.50 15.65
N PHE A 36 -7.30 -5.16 16.82
CA PHE A 36 -6.75 -4.16 17.71
C PHE A 36 -5.35 -4.53 18.21
N VAL A 37 -5.13 -5.79 18.60
CA VAL A 37 -3.80 -6.28 18.99
C VAL A 37 -2.81 -6.19 17.83
N ILE A 38 -3.22 -6.63 16.63
CA ILE A 38 -2.40 -6.53 15.41
C ILE A 38 -2.04 -5.07 15.11
N PHE A 39 -2.99 -4.15 15.25
CA PHE A 39 -2.76 -2.71 15.08
C PHE A 39 -1.68 -2.18 16.04
N LEU A 40 -1.77 -2.51 17.33
CA LEU A 40 -0.77 -2.10 18.32
C LEU A 40 0.61 -2.72 18.03
N MET A 41 0.67 -3.97 17.63
CA MET A 41 1.93 -4.63 17.23
C MET A 41 2.57 -3.96 16.02
N ALA A 42 1.76 -3.62 15.01
CA ALA A 42 2.26 -2.93 13.82
C ALA A 42 2.78 -1.53 14.15
N LEU A 43 2.04 -0.74 14.94
CA LEU A 43 2.48 0.59 15.37
C LEU A 43 3.77 0.52 16.19
N SER A 44 3.82 -0.33 17.22
CA SER A 44 4.99 -0.45 18.09
C SER A 44 6.21 -0.96 17.33
N GLY A 45 6.05 -2.00 16.51
CA GLY A 45 7.15 -2.59 15.74
C GLY A 45 7.77 -1.61 14.73
N ASN A 46 6.94 -0.93 13.94
CA ASN A 46 7.44 0.07 12.98
C ASN A 46 8.03 1.30 13.69
N SER A 47 7.44 1.77 14.79
CA SER A 47 8.00 2.88 15.57
C SER A 47 9.37 2.54 16.17
N ILE A 48 9.51 1.37 16.79
CA ILE A 48 10.78 0.90 17.34
C ILE A 48 11.83 0.80 16.22
N LEU A 49 11.47 0.24 15.06
CA LEU A 49 12.38 0.11 13.94
C LEU A 49 12.88 1.46 13.43
N ILE A 50 11.98 2.45 13.28
CA ILE A 50 12.34 3.82 12.89
C ILE A 50 13.29 4.42 13.94
N LEU A 51 12.97 4.31 15.23
CA LEU A 51 13.80 4.84 16.30
C LEU A 51 15.20 4.21 16.33
N LEU A 52 15.29 2.88 16.15
CA LEU A 52 16.57 2.18 16.07
C LEU A 52 17.43 2.66 14.91
N ILE A 53 16.83 2.81 13.71
CA ILE A 53 17.55 3.29 12.52
C ILE A 53 18.11 4.69 12.73
N TYR A 54 17.36 5.59 13.37
CA TYR A 54 17.83 6.96 13.62
C TYR A 54 18.77 7.09 14.83
N SER A 55 18.71 6.17 15.80
CA SER A 55 19.55 6.21 17.01
C SER A 55 20.92 5.56 16.81
N ASP A 56 21.04 4.55 15.94
CA ASP A 56 22.28 3.82 15.72
C ASP A 56 22.98 4.29 14.45
N ALA A 57 24.15 4.91 14.59
CA ALA A 57 24.96 5.38 13.49
C ALA A 57 25.40 4.27 12.50
N HIS A 58 25.50 3.02 12.96
CA HIS A 58 25.82 1.88 12.10
C HIS A 58 24.71 1.56 11.09
N LEU A 59 23.47 1.96 11.40
CA LEU A 59 22.31 1.78 10.53
C LEU A 59 22.07 2.95 9.57
N HIS A 60 22.93 3.97 9.56
CA HIS A 60 22.82 5.12 8.66
C HIS A 60 23.28 4.79 7.22
N THR A 61 22.67 3.80 6.60
CA THR A 61 22.89 3.45 5.19
C THR A 61 21.65 3.74 4.35
N PRO A 62 21.80 3.95 3.02
CA PRO A 62 20.65 4.17 2.13
C PRO A 62 19.55 3.13 2.28
N MET A 63 19.90 1.86 2.40
CA MET A 63 18.97 0.76 2.56
C MET A 63 18.12 0.88 3.82
N TYR A 64 18.73 1.16 4.98
CA TYR A 64 17.96 1.34 6.23
C TYR A 64 17.10 2.60 6.19
N TYR A 65 17.52 3.63 5.46
CA TYR A 65 16.66 4.79 5.25
C TYR A 65 15.42 4.43 4.43
N PHE A 66 15.54 3.67 3.35
CA PHE A 66 14.38 3.16 2.60
C PHE A 66 13.47 2.31 3.49
N ILE A 67 14.04 1.45 4.35
CA ILE A 67 13.28 0.66 5.32
C ILE A 67 12.53 1.57 6.31
N SER A 68 13.12 2.65 6.79
CA SER A 68 12.43 3.61 7.66
C SER A 68 11.25 4.30 6.96
N GLN A 69 11.39 4.63 5.68
CA GLN A 69 10.30 5.19 4.88
C GLN A 69 9.16 4.17 4.68
N LEU A 70 9.50 2.92 4.40
CA LEU A 70 8.51 1.86 4.29
C LEU A 70 7.76 1.66 5.62
N SER A 71 8.46 1.70 6.75
CA SER A 71 7.84 1.63 8.09
C SER A 71 6.92 2.82 8.37
N LEU A 72 7.31 4.02 7.93
CA LEU A 72 6.47 5.22 8.06
C LEU A 72 5.19 5.08 7.22
N MET A 73 5.30 4.61 5.98
CA MET A 73 4.15 4.35 5.10
C MET A 73 3.21 3.31 5.71
N ASP A 74 3.75 2.19 6.22
CA ASP A 74 3.00 1.15 6.94
C ASP A 74 2.20 1.73 8.11
N MET A 75 2.82 2.60 8.92
CA MET A 75 2.15 3.23 10.07
C MET A 75 1.02 4.17 9.64
N ILE A 76 1.23 5.00 8.62
CA ILE A 76 0.19 5.89 8.11
C ILE A 76 -0.96 5.03 7.55
N TYR A 77 -0.64 3.96 6.84
CA TYR A 77 -1.61 3.05 6.21
C TYR A 77 -2.60 2.47 7.23
N ILE A 78 -2.06 1.87 8.31
CA ILE A 78 -2.90 1.28 9.36
C ILE A 78 -3.64 2.34 10.17
N CYS A 79 -3.07 3.55 10.37
CA CYS A 79 -3.74 4.64 11.07
C CYS A 79 -4.91 5.25 10.28
N VAL A 80 -4.88 5.19 8.96
CA VAL A 80 -5.97 5.69 8.09
C VAL A 80 -7.13 4.69 8.01
N THR A 81 -6.85 3.39 8.07
CA THR A 81 -7.86 2.33 7.81
C THR A 81 -8.43 1.71 9.08
N VAL A 82 -7.58 1.28 10.01
CA VAL A 82 -7.98 0.42 11.14
C VAL A 82 -8.79 1.15 12.22
N PRO A 83 -8.42 2.37 12.69
CA PRO A 83 -9.16 3.03 13.77
C PRO A 83 -10.63 3.27 13.43
N LYS A 84 -10.92 3.75 12.21
CA LYS A 84 -12.30 3.98 11.75
C LYS A 84 -13.10 2.69 11.77
N MET A 85 -12.56 1.62 11.22
CA MET A 85 -13.19 0.29 11.19
C MET A 85 -13.51 -0.24 12.60
N LEU A 86 -12.56 -0.10 13.55
CA LEU A 86 -12.75 -0.52 14.94
C LEU A 86 -13.80 0.34 15.66
N MET A 87 -13.76 1.66 15.47
CA MET A 87 -14.73 2.60 16.05
C MET A 87 -16.15 2.33 15.55
N ASP A 88 -16.31 2.06 14.26
CA ASP A 88 -17.59 1.73 13.66
C ASP A 88 -18.19 0.46 14.28
N GLN A 89 -17.34 -0.56 14.51
CA GLN A 89 -17.79 -1.80 15.17
C GLN A 89 -18.22 -1.58 16.63
N VAL A 90 -17.47 -0.78 17.38
CA VAL A 90 -17.75 -0.53 18.80
C VAL A 90 -18.97 0.37 18.97
N MET A 91 -19.11 1.41 18.14
CA MET A 91 -20.19 2.39 18.25
C MET A 91 -21.47 2.00 17.48
N GLY A 92 -21.42 0.98 16.62
CA GLY A 92 -22.50 0.60 15.74
C GLY A 92 -22.86 1.68 14.71
N LYS A 93 -21.90 2.56 14.36
CA LYS A 93 -22.09 3.69 13.44
C LYS A 93 -21.18 3.51 12.24
N ASN A 94 -21.69 2.91 11.18
CA ASN A 94 -20.93 2.61 9.97
C ASN A 94 -20.93 3.76 8.94
N LYS A 95 -21.16 4.99 9.39
CA LYS A 95 -21.22 6.16 8.50
C LYS A 95 -19.86 6.81 8.35
N ILE A 96 -19.55 7.22 7.12
CA ILE A 96 -18.38 8.02 6.77
C ILE A 96 -18.82 9.18 5.86
N SER A 97 -18.31 10.38 6.14
CA SER A 97 -18.59 11.53 5.28
C SER A 97 -17.81 11.46 3.96
N ALA A 98 -18.29 12.13 2.92
CA ALA A 98 -17.60 12.16 1.63
C ALA A 98 -16.15 12.69 1.73
N PRO A 99 -15.84 13.77 2.50
CA PRO A 99 -14.46 14.21 2.68
C PRO A 99 -13.57 13.18 3.38
N GLU A 100 -14.07 12.51 4.43
CA GLU A 100 -13.31 11.45 5.13
C GLU A 100 -13.04 10.26 4.20
N CYS A 101 -14.04 9.87 3.40
CA CYS A 101 -13.91 8.83 2.39
C CYS A 101 -12.86 9.20 1.33
N GLY A 102 -12.89 10.44 0.83
CA GLY A 102 -11.90 10.97 -0.08
C GLY A 102 -10.48 10.98 0.52
N MET A 103 -10.33 11.36 1.78
CA MET A 103 -9.05 11.32 2.48
C MET A 103 -8.52 9.89 2.63
N GLN A 104 -9.37 8.92 2.96
CA GLN A 104 -8.96 7.51 3.00
C GLN A 104 -8.48 7.02 1.63
N MET A 105 -9.22 7.31 0.54
CA MET A 105 -8.82 6.94 -0.81
C MET A 105 -7.48 7.59 -1.19
N PHE A 106 -7.32 8.89 -0.92
CA PHE A 106 -6.11 9.62 -1.22
C PHE A 106 -4.89 8.98 -0.55
N PHE A 107 -4.93 8.75 0.76
CA PHE A 107 -3.80 8.13 1.46
C PHE A 107 -3.57 6.70 1.01
N TYR A 108 -4.63 5.92 0.80
CA TYR A 108 -4.53 4.54 0.35
C TYR A 108 -3.78 4.43 -0.98
N VAL A 109 -4.19 5.19 -1.99
CA VAL A 109 -3.57 5.17 -3.32
C VAL A 109 -2.15 5.78 -3.28
N THR A 110 -1.98 6.91 -2.59
CA THR A 110 -0.66 7.57 -2.44
C THR A 110 0.37 6.63 -1.84
N LEU A 111 0.03 5.98 -0.73
CA LEU A 111 0.96 5.08 -0.03
C LEU A 111 1.27 3.85 -0.88
N GLY A 112 0.24 3.20 -1.44
CA GLY A 112 0.45 2.04 -2.32
C GLY A 112 1.33 2.36 -3.52
N GLY A 113 1.07 3.46 -4.22
CA GLY A 113 1.91 3.92 -5.33
C GLY A 113 3.34 4.22 -4.91
N SER A 114 3.51 4.93 -3.78
CA SER A 114 4.85 5.25 -3.24
C SER A 114 5.65 4.00 -2.87
N GLU A 115 4.99 2.98 -2.30
CA GLU A 115 5.62 1.71 -1.92
C GLU A 115 6.14 0.92 -3.12
N TYR A 116 5.42 0.90 -4.25
CA TYR A 116 5.91 0.23 -5.47
C TYR A 116 7.21 0.83 -5.96
N PHE A 117 7.31 2.16 -6.01
CA PHE A 117 8.54 2.84 -6.41
C PHE A 117 9.64 2.71 -5.37
N LEU A 118 9.30 2.68 -4.08
CA LEU A 118 10.27 2.49 -3.01
C LEU A 118 10.89 1.09 -3.06
N LEU A 119 10.10 0.04 -3.33
CA LEU A 119 10.62 -1.31 -3.54
C LEU A 119 11.55 -1.38 -4.77
N ALA A 120 11.24 -0.64 -5.84
CA ALA A 120 12.14 -0.53 -6.98
C ALA A 120 13.45 0.19 -6.64
N ALA A 121 13.41 1.26 -5.84
CA ALA A 121 14.59 1.95 -5.35
C ALA A 121 15.46 1.05 -4.47
N MET A 122 14.83 0.22 -3.62
CA MET A 122 15.52 -0.79 -2.81
C MET A 122 16.18 -1.88 -3.68
N ALA A 123 15.53 -2.33 -4.75
CA ALA A 123 16.12 -3.28 -5.70
C ALA A 123 17.33 -2.68 -6.43
N TYR A 124 17.25 -1.40 -6.81
CA TYR A 124 18.35 -0.66 -7.39
C TYR A 124 19.53 -0.51 -6.40
N ASP A 125 19.26 -0.18 -5.14
CA ASP A 125 20.28 -0.11 -4.09
C ASP A 125 21.02 -1.46 -3.94
N ARG A 126 20.29 -2.57 -3.91
CA ARG A 126 20.87 -3.91 -3.87
C ARG A 126 21.72 -4.22 -5.10
N TYR A 127 21.26 -3.82 -6.28
CA TYR A 127 22.01 -3.97 -7.52
C TYR A 127 23.35 -3.23 -7.43
N VAL A 128 23.35 -1.97 -7.01
CA VAL A 128 24.58 -1.18 -6.89
C VAL A 128 25.51 -1.78 -5.84
N ALA A 129 25.00 -2.22 -4.69
CA ALA A 129 25.78 -2.78 -3.59
C ALA A 129 26.49 -4.11 -3.99
N ILE A 130 25.83 -4.95 -4.78
CA ILE A 130 26.34 -6.27 -5.15
C ILE A 130 27.18 -6.22 -6.43
N CYS A 131 26.72 -5.47 -7.44
CA CYS A 131 27.37 -5.45 -8.75
C CYS A 131 28.46 -4.37 -8.87
N HIS A 132 28.37 -3.29 -8.09
CA HIS A 132 29.29 -2.14 -8.14
C HIS A 132 29.78 -1.70 -6.76
N PRO A 133 30.34 -2.60 -5.92
CA PRO A 133 30.68 -2.31 -4.52
C PRO A 133 31.70 -1.16 -4.37
N LEU A 134 32.64 -1.02 -5.30
CA LEU A 134 33.65 0.03 -5.27
C LEU A 134 33.10 1.43 -5.58
N HIS A 135 31.96 1.51 -6.27
CA HIS A 135 31.30 2.77 -6.65
C HIS A 135 30.04 3.04 -5.82
N TYR A 136 29.74 2.19 -4.83
CA TYR A 136 28.51 2.28 -4.06
C TYR A 136 28.30 3.65 -3.42
N SER A 137 29.30 4.17 -2.71
CA SER A 137 29.22 5.48 -2.03
C SER A 137 29.01 6.67 -2.99
N THR A 138 29.47 6.54 -4.24
CA THR A 138 29.28 7.57 -5.26
C THR A 138 27.92 7.48 -5.91
N LEU A 139 27.48 6.26 -6.28
CA LEU A 139 26.20 6.00 -6.95
C LEU A 139 25.01 6.17 -6.00
N MET A 140 25.15 5.74 -4.73
CA MET A 140 24.14 5.89 -3.68
C MET A 140 24.51 7.00 -2.70
N SER A 141 24.90 8.16 -3.24
CA SER A 141 25.18 9.35 -2.45
C SER A 141 23.93 9.85 -1.71
N HIS A 142 24.12 10.65 -0.64
CA HIS A 142 23.03 11.24 0.15
C HIS A 142 21.98 11.96 -0.72
N LYS A 143 22.43 12.69 -1.76
CA LYS A 143 21.55 13.38 -2.69
C LYS A 143 20.71 12.40 -3.52
N MET A 144 21.32 11.28 -3.94
CA MET A 144 20.66 10.29 -4.79
C MET A 144 19.53 9.57 -4.05
N TRP A 145 19.79 9.03 -2.86
CA TRP A 145 18.73 8.32 -2.15
C TRP A 145 17.63 9.26 -1.67
N LEU A 146 17.95 10.51 -1.30
CA LEU A 146 16.94 11.53 -0.97
C LEU A 146 16.08 11.85 -2.20
N PHE A 147 16.69 11.98 -3.38
CA PHE A 147 15.98 12.18 -4.64
C PHE A 147 15.04 11.01 -4.96
N LEU A 148 15.51 9.77 -4.80
CA LEU A 148 14.70 8.57 -5.01
C LEU A 148 13.48 8.53 -4.08
N VAL A 149 13.67 8.76 -2.77
CA VAL A 149 12.56 8.80 -1.81
C VAL A 149 11.57 9.91 -2.12
N SER A 150 12.05 11.11 -2.38
CA SER A 150 11.18 12.25 -2.73
C SER A 150 10.39 11.98 -4.01
N GLY A 151 11.02 11.34 -4.99
CA GLY A 151 10.37 10.89 -6.23
C GLY A 151 9.27 9.87 -5.99
N CYS A 152 9.50 8.88 -5.11
CA CYS A 152 8.49 7.87 -4.74
C CYS A 152 7.26 8.53 -4.12
N TRP A 153 7.45 9.40 -3.11
CA TRP A 153 6.36 10.14 -2.48
C TRP A 153 5.62 11.06 -3.45
N PHE A 154 6.35 11.76 -4.32
CA PHE A 154 5.75 12.65 -5.31
C PHE A 154 4.88 11.88 -6.32
N LEU A 155 5.39 10.80 -6.91
CA LEU A 155 4.65 10.00 -7.89
C LEU A 155 3.40 9.37 -7.27
N GLY A 156 3.51 8.78 -6.07
CA GLY A 156 2.36 8.24 -5.37
C GLY A 156 1.33 9.30 -4.99
N SER A 157 1.77 10.50 -4.58
CA SER A 157 0.87 11.62 -4.23
C SER A 157 0.12 12.16 -5.44
N VAL A 158 0.77 12.25 -6.59
CA VAL A 158 0.13 12.67 -7.85
C VAL A 158 -0.93 11.66 -8.25
N ASP A 159 -0.62 10.37 -8.20
CA ASP A 159 -1.56 9.29 -8.51
C ASP A 159 -2.77 9.31 -7.55
N GLY A 160 -2.52 9.36 -6.24
CA GLY A 160 -3.57 9.44 -5.22
C GLY A 160 -4.46 10.65 -5.38
N PHE A 161 -3.90 11.82 -5.64
CA PHE A 161 -4.65 13.05 -5.85
C PHE A 161 -5.54 12.96 -7.09
N MET A 162 -4.98 12.52 -8.23
CA MET A 162 -5.71 12.40 -9.48
C MET A 162 -6.87 11.41 -9.38
N LEU A 163 -6.62 10.21 -8.90
CA LEU A 163 -7.66 9.18 -8.80
C LEU A 163 -8.75 9.56 -7.80
N THR A 164 -8.40 10.10 -6.64
CA THR A 164 -9.37 10.53 -5.64
C THR A 164 -10.21 11.69 -6.13
N LEU A 165 -9.57 12.73 -6.69
CA LEU A 165 -10.29 13.91 -7.16
C LEU A 165 -11.31 13.54 -8.24
N ILE A 166 -10.91 12.77 -9.25
CA ILE A 166 -11.81 12.35 -10.31
C ILE A 166 -12.93 11.47 -9.76
N THR A 167 -12.63 10.48 -8.89
CA THR A 167 -13.65 9.62 -8.28
C THR A 167 -14.71 10.46 -7.55
N MET A 168 -14.30 11.46 -6.79
CA MET A 168 -15.21 12.29 -6.00
C MET A 168 -16.02 13.30 -6.83
N THR A 169 -15.73 13.48 -8.12
CA THR A 169 -16.55 14.31 -9.03
C THR A 169 -17.75 13.57 -9.62
N PHE A 170 -17.81 12.26 -9.51
CA PHE A 170 -18.94 11.47 -10.02
C PHE A 170 -20.20 11.63 -9.17
N PRO A 171 -21.40 11.61 -9.80
CA PRO A 171 -22.67 11.62 -9.07
C PRO A 171 -22.96 10.23 -8.48
N PHE A 172 -23.09 10.17 -7.15
CA PHE A 172 -23.42 8.95 -6.42
C PHE A 172 -24.93 8.90 -6.13
N CYS A 173 -25.68 8.06 -6.85
CA CYS A 173 -27.13 8.00 -6.74
C CYS A 173 -27.72 6.57 -6.71
N ARG A 174 -26.88 5.52 -6.83
CA ARG A 174 -27.37 4.12 -6.80
C ARG A 174 -27.64 3.63 -5.38
N SER A 175 -26.64 3.69 -4.52
CA SER A 175 -26.66 3.27 -3.12
C SER A 175 -25.68 4.12 -2.36
N ARG A 176 -25.79 4.14 -1.04
CA ARG A 176 -24.78 4.74 -0.14
C ARG A 176 -23.93 3.69 0.55
N GLU A 177 -24.19 2.41 0.28
CA GLU A 177 -23.54 1.28 0.93
C GLU A 177 -22.29 0.89 0.14
N ILE A 178 -21.13 1.10 0.76
CA ILE A 178 -19.83 0.64 0.26
C ILE A 178 -19.60 -0.74 0.84
N HIS A 179 -19.59 -1.77 -0.03
CA HIS A 179 -19.32 -3.16 0.38
C HIS A 179 -17.84 -3.39 0.63
N HIS A 180 -17.27 -2.58 1.53
CA HIS A 180 -15.88 -2.67 1.97
C HIS A 180 -15.72 -2.07 3.37
N PHE A 181 -14.62 -2.38 4.07
CA PHE A 181 -14.38 -1.87 5.43
C PHE A 181 -13.66 -0.51 5.45
N PHE A 182 -13.26 0.01 4.30
CA PHE A 182 -12.74 1.36 4.08
C PHE A 182 -13.10 1.84 2.68
N CYS A 183 -12.91 3.14 2.42
CA CYS A 183 -13.15 3.70 1.09
C CYS A 183 -12.03 3.34 0.12
N GLU A 184 -12.33 2.48 -0.83
CA GLU A 184 -11.45 2.11 -1.93
C GLU A 184 -12.05 2.59 -3.25
N VAL A 185 -11.19 3.08 -4.18
CA VAL A 185 -11.65 3.64 -5.46
C VAL A 185 -12.60 2.72 -6.21
N PRO A 186 -12.30 1.42 -6.46
CA PRO A 186 -13.21 0.53 -7.18
C PRO A 186 -14.55 0.32 -6.47
N ALA A 187 -14.56 0.30 -5.13
CA ALA A 187 -15.78 0.10 -4.35
C ALA A 187 -16.70 1.33 -4.39
N VAL A 188 -16.11 2.53 -4.31
CA VAL A 188 -16.84 3.81 -4.39
C VAL A 188 -17.37 4.05 -5.79
N MET A 189 -16.62 3.72 -6.84
CA MET A 189 -17.03 3.85 -8.24
C MET A 189 -18.30 3.07 -8.58
N LYS A 190 -18.51 1.90 -7.95
CA LYS A 190 -19.74 1.10 -8.12
C LYS A 190 -21.02 1.82 -7.70
N LEU A 191 -20.91 2.90 -6.93
CA LEU A 191 -22.06 3.72 -6.46
C LEU A 191 -22.44 4.82 -7.47
N SER A 192 -21.60 5.05 -8.50
CA SER A 192 -21.89 6.02 -9.54
C SER A 192 -23.08 5.62 -10.42
N CYS A 193 -23.85 6.58 -10.84
CA CYS A 193 -24.97 6.41 -11.80
C CYS A 193 -24.63 6.92 -13.19
N SER A 194 -23.52 7.60 -13.37
CA SER A 194 -23.02 7.97 -14.70
C SER A 194 -22.19 6.84 -15.32
N ASP A 195 -21.96 6.92 -16.62
CA ASP A 195 -21.04 6.02 -17.31
C ASP A 195 -19.60 6.26 -16.84
N THR A 196 -18.98 5.25 -16.23
CA THR A 196 -17.63 5.29 -15.69
C THR A 196 -16.61 4.60 -16.59
N SER A 197 -17.04 4.05 -17.73
CA SER A 197 -16.21 3.16 -18.58
C SER A 197 -14.89 3.80 -19.02
N LEU A 198 -14.93 5.07 -19.42
CA LEU A 198 -13.71 5.80 -19.80
C LEU A 198 -12.77 5.98 -18.61
N TYR A 199 -13.30 6.35 -17.45
CA TYR A 199 -12.51 6.53 -16.25
C TYR A 199 -11.90 5.21 -15.76
N GLU A 200 -12.67 4.13 -15.75
CA GLU A 200 -12.19 2.78 -15.39
C GLU A 200 -11.06 2.34 -16.32
N THR A 201 -11.17 2.63 -17.62
CA THR A 201 -10.11 2.35 -18.60
C THR A 201 -8.85 3.16 -18.31
N LEU A 202 -8.99 4.47 -18.04
CA LEU A 202 -7.86 5.34 -17.71
C LEU A 202 -7.21 4.93 -16.40
N MET A 203 -7.99 4.62 -15.36
CA MET A 203 -7.51 4.10 -14.09
C MET A 203 -6.71 2.80 -14.29
N TYR A 204 -7.24 1.88 -15.08
CA TYR A 204 -6.54 0.63 -15.42
C TYR A 204 -5.20 0.90 -16.10
N LEU A 205 -5.16 1.79 -17.10
CA LEU A 205 -3.91 2.17 -17.78
C LEU A 205 -2.90 2.82 -16.82
N CYS A 206 -3.34 3.72 -15.95
CA CYS A 206 -2.49 4.32 -14.92
C CYS A 206 -1.94 3.25 -13.98
N CYS A 207 -2.78 2.35 -13.46
CA CYS A 207 -2.34 1.24 -12.61
C CYS A 207 -1.32 0.34 -13.31
N VAL A 208 -1.55 0.01 -14.59
CA VAL A 208 -0.59 -0.78 -15.39
C VAL A 208 0.75 -0.07 -15.47
N LEU A 209 0.79 1.22 -15.77
CA LEU A 209 2.03 1.99 -15.86
C LEU A 209 2.75 2.08 -14.50
N MET A 210 2.00 2.36 -13.43
CA MET A 210 2.52 2.44 -12.06
C MET A 210 3.09 1.11 -11.54
N LEU A 211 2.65 -0.02 -12.10
CA LEU A 211 3.18 -1.35 -11.79
C LEU A 211 4.32 -1.76 -12.74
N LEU A 212 4.20 -1.50 -14.04
CA LEU A 212 5.20 -1.93 -15.03
C LEU A 212 6.56 -1.25 -14.83
N ILE A 213 6.58 0.04 -14.49
CA ILE A 213 7.84 0.76 -14.30
C ILE A 213 8.64 0.15 -13.13
N PRO A 214 8.09 0.04 -11.90
CA PRO A 214 8.80 -0.61 -10.80
C PRO A 214 9.16 -2.07 -11.09
N VAL A 215 8.27 -2.87 -11.67
CA VAL A 215 8.54 -4.27 -12.02
C VAL A 215 9.71 -4.38 -12.98
N THR A 216 9.80 -3.50 -13.98
CA THR A 216 10.92 -3.49 -14.94
C THR A 216 12.24 -3.19 -14.24
N VAL A 217 12.27 -2.19 -13.36
CA VAL A 217 13.46 -1.84 -12.56
C VAL A 217 13.87 -3.01 -11.65
N ILE A 218 12.92 -3.61 -10.93
CA ILE A 218 13.16 -4.74 -10.04
C ILE A 218 13.70 -5.94 -10.84
N SER A 219 13.02 -6.33 -11.91
CA SER A 219 13.41 -7.47 -12.74
C SER A 219 14.79 -7.29 -13.35
N SER A 220 15.09 -6.09 -13.87
CA SER A 220 16.43 -5.77 -14.42
C SER A 220 17.50 -5.85 -13.34
N SER A 221 17.27 -5.22 -12.18
CA SER A 221 18.21 -5.23 -11.05
C SER A 221 18.52 -6.65 -10.60
N TYR A 222 17.49 -7.47 -10.39
CA TYR A 222 17.68 -8.86 -9.96
C TYR A 222 18.29 -9.76 -11.03
N SER A 223 18.02 -9.52 -12.30
CA SER A 223 18.70 -10.25 -13.39
C SER A 223 20.20 -10.02 -13.34
N PHE A 224 20.65 -8.78 -13.20
CA PHE A 224 22.08 -8.46 -13.07
C PHE A 224 22.68 -8.99 -11.77
N ILE A 225 21.96 -8.91 -10.64
CA ILE A 225 22.39 -9.50 -9.36
C ILE A 225 22.62 -11.00 -9.51
N LEU A 226 21.69 -11.74 -10.08
CA LEU A 226 21.79 -13.19 -10.26
C LEU A 226 22.98 -13.57 -11.16
N LEU A 227 23.20 -12.83 -12.26
CA LEU A 227 24.37 -13.02 -13.11
C LEU A 227 25.68 -12.79 -12.34
N THR A 228 25.73 -11.76 -11.49
CA THR A 228 26.90 -11.47 -10.66
C THR A 228 27.12 -12.54 -9.60
N ILE A 229 26.08 -12.97 -8.90
CA ILE A 229 26.14 -14.05 -7.90
C ILE A 229 26.60 -15.37 -8.52
N HIS A 230 26.15 -15.68 -9.74
CA HIS A 230 26.60 -16.88 -10.45
C HIS A 230 28.12 -16.87 -10.75
N ARG A 231 28.68 -15.69 -10.97
CA ARG A 231 30.13 -15.48 -11.23
C ARG A 231 30.97 -15.41 -9.96
N MET A 232 30.37 -15.36 -8.77
CA MET A 232 31.10 -15.31 -7.49
C MET A 232 31.74 -16.66 -7.17
N ASN A 233 33.03 -16.63 -6.86
CA ASN A 233 33.80 -17.83 -6.47
C ASN A 233 33.58 -18.22 -4.99
N SER A 234 33.17 -17.28 -4.12
CA SER A 234 32.95 -17.53 -2.70
C SER A 234 31.54 -18.10 -2.45
N ALA A 235 31.45 -19.32 -1.93
CA ALA A 235 30.19 -19.96 -1.54
C ALA A 235 29.48 -19.20 -0.42
N GLU A 236 30.21 -18.66 0.55
CA GLU A 236 29.68 -17.88 1.67
C GLU A 236 29.11 -16.54 1.20
N GLY A 237 29.84 -15.81 0.37
CA GLY A 237 29.38 -14.55 -0.24
C GLY A 237 28.13 -14.75 -1.07
N ARG A 238 28.06 -15.83 -1.86
CA ARG A 238 26.88 -16.21 -2.65
C ARG A 238 25.66 -16.50 -1.76
N LYS A 239 25.83 -17.28 -0.68
CA LYS A 239 24.77 -17.59 0.27
C LYS A 239 24.22 -16.31 0.92
N LYS A 240 25.11 -15.42 1.40
CA LYS A 240 24.72 -14.16 2.02
C LYS A 240 23.92 -13.26 1.05
N ALA A 241 24.40 -13.09 -0.17
CA ALA A 241 23.71 -12.30 -1.19
C ALA A 241 22.33 -12.88 -1.52
N LEU A 242 22.21 -14.20 -1.69
CA LEU A 242 20.93 -14.86 -1.97
C LEU A 242 19.93 -14.70 -0.82
N THR A 243 20.37 -14.84 0.44
CA THR A 243 19.47 -14.67 1.61
C THR A 243 18.89 -13.26 1.65
N THR A 244 19.74 -12.25 1.48
CA THR A 244 19.33 -10.84 1.46
C THR A 244 18.36 -10.54 0.31
N CYS A 245 18.65 -11.05 -0.90
CA CYS A 245 17.78 -10.90 -2.06
C CYS A 245 16.44 -11.61 -1.87
N SER A 246 16.43 -12.80 -1.29
CA SER A 246 15.22 -13.59 -1.04
C SER A 246 14.23 -12.87 -0.13
N SER A 247 14.71 -12.22 0.92
CA SER A 247 13.85 -11.44 1.83
C SER A 247 13.14 -10.30 1.12
N HIS A 248 13.88 -9.51 0.32
CA HIS A 248 13.29 -8.43 -0.46
C HIS A 248 12.31 -8.95 -1.53
N MET A 249 12.69 -10.00 -2.26
CA MET A 249 11.80 -10.61 -3.28
C MET A 249 10.50 -11.13 -2.69
N THR A 250 10.52 -11.64 -1.46
CA THR A 250 9.28 -12.08 -0.79
C THR A 250 8.33 -10.91 -0.57
N VAL A 251 8.84 -9.75 -0.12
CA VAL A 251 8.03 -8.53 0.03
C VAL A 251 7.48 -8.10 -1.32
N VAL A 252 8.33 -8.03 -2.35
CA VAL A 252 7.93 -7.66 -3.72
C VAL A 252 6.79 -8.56 -4.23
N ILE A 253 6.92 -9.88 -4.11
CA ILE A 253 5.89 -10.83 -4.58
C ILE A 253 4.56 -10.61 -3.86
N LEU A 254 4.58 -10.37 -2.55
CA LEU A 254 3.36 -10.13 -1.78
C LEU A 254 2.67 -8.82 -2.20
N PHE A 255 3.43 -7.74 -2.33
CA PHE A 255 2.90 -6.43 -2.70
C PHE A 255 2.37 -6.41 -4.13
N PHE A 256 3.18 -6.83 -5.09
CA PHE A 256 2.77 -6.85 -6.50
C PHE A 256 1.70 -7.90 -6.77
N GLY A 257 1.72 -9.03 -6.05
CA GLY A 257 0.68 -10.05 -6.14
C GLY A 257 -0.69 -9.53 -5.70
N ALA A 258 -0.75 -8.80 -4.58
CA ALA A 258 -1.99 -8.16 -4.13
C ALA A 258 -2.50 -7.10 -5.12
N ALA A 259 -1.60 -6.27 -5.66
CA ALA A 259 -1.95 -5.26 -6.66
C ALA A 259 -2.47 -5.86 -7.97
N ILE A 260 -1.82 -6.90 -8.48
CA ILE A 260 -2.26 -7.61 -9.67
C ILE A 260 -3.65 -8.22 -9.44
N TYR A 261 -3.87 -8.82 -8.26
CA TYR A 261 -5.19 -9.34 -7.91
C TYR A 261 -6.24 -8.24 -7.92
N THR A 262 -6.00 -7.13 -7.24
CA THR A 262 -6.99 -6.05 -7.04
C THR A 262 -7.30 -5.28 -8.32
N TYR A 263 -6.29 -5.01 -9.16
CA TYR A 263 -6.44 -4.05 -10.27
C TYR A 263 -6.35 -4.66 -11.66
N MET A 264 -5.78 -5.86 -11.82
CA MET A 264 -5.52 -6.45 -13.14
C MET A 264 -6.36 -7.69 -13.45
N LEU A 265 -6.95 -8.36 -12.45
CA LEU A 265 -7.80 -9.51 -12.72
C LEU A 265 -9.16 -9.07 -13.24
N PRO A 266 -9.76 -9.85 -14.19
CA PRO A 266 -11.11 -9.59 -14.67
C PRO A 266 -12.15 -9.65 -13.54
N ILE A 267 -13.22 -8.88 -13.67
CA ILE A 267 -14.33 -8.79 -12.70
C ILE A 267 -14.90 -10.16 -12.32
N SER A 268 -14.84 -11.14 -13.23
CA SER A 268 -15.30 -12.52 -12.98
C SER A 268 -14.56 -13.24 -11.84
N TYR A 269 -13.35 -12.83 -11.49
CA TYR A 269 -12.57 -13.40 -10.39
C TYR A 269 -12.82 -12.69 -9.05
N HIS A 270 -13.42 -11.50 -9.09
CA HIS A 270 -13.72 -10.69 -7.92
C HIS A 270 -15.02 -11.13 -7.24
N SER A 271 -14.97 -11.18 -5.92
CA SER A 271 -16.16 -11.25 -5.07
C SER A 271 -15.94 -10.36 -3.86
N PRO A 272 -16.99 -9.75 -3.29
CA PRO A 272 -16.86 -8.86 -2.12
C PRO A 272 -16.08 -9.49 -0.96
N GLU A 273 -16.25 -10.78 -0.73
CA GLU A 273 -15.56 -11.52 0.33
C GLU A 273 -14.07 -11.68 0.05
N LYS A 274 -13.71 -12.05 -1.18
CA LYS A 274 -12.29 -12.20 -1.58
C LYS A 274 -11.58 -10.86 -1.62
N ASP A 275 -12.23 -9.84 -2.15
CA ASP A 275 -11.66 -8.49 -2.24
C ASP A 275 -11.39 -7.94 -0.82
N MET A 276 -12.35 -8.09 0.11
CA MET A 276 -12.15 -7.74 1.51
C MET A 276 -11.02 -8.54 2.17
N ALA A 277 -10.91 -9.84 1.88
CA ALA A 277 -9.84 -10.67 2.46
C ALA A 277 -8.46 -10.26 1.97
N VAL A 278 -8.29 -9.99 0.67
CA VAL A 278 -7.03 -9.52 0.09
C VAL A 278 -6.67 -8.14 0.63
N SER A 279 -7.63 -7.22 0.67
CA SER A 279 -7.42 -5.88 1.22
C SER A 279 -7.09 -5.93 2.71
N ALA A 280 -7.75 -6.77 3.52
CA ALA A 280 -7.43 -6.94 4.93
C ALA A 280 -6.03 -7.54 5.14
N PHE A 281 -5.63 -8.52 4.33
CA PHE A 281 -4.28 -9.07 4.35
C PHE A 281 -3.24 -7.97 4.08
N TYR A 282 -3.44 -7.20 3.03
CA TYR A 282 -2.52 -6.14 2.63
C TYR A 282 -2.48 -4.99 3.65
N THR A 283 -3.65 -4.51 4.11
CA THR A 283 -3.74 -3.33 4.98
C THR A 283 -3.43 -3.60 6.45
N ILE A 284 -3.69 -4.82 6.93
CA ILE A 284 -3.60 -5.14 8.36
C ILE A 284 -2.39 -6.03 8.66
N LEU A 285 -2.16 -7.09 7.86
CA LEU A 285 -1.11 -8.05 8.15
C LEU A 285 0.26 -7.65 7.61
N THR A 286 0.33 -7.04 6.43
CA THR A 286 1.61 -6.66 5.83
C THR A 286 2.42 -5.69 6.69
N PRO A 287 1.84 -4.65 7.32
CA PRO A 287 2.57 -3.77 8.22
C PRO A 287 3.17 -4.45 9.46
N VAL A 288 2.60 -5.56 9.91
CA VAL A 288 3.16 -6.38 11.02
C VAL A 288 4.33 -7.24 10.55
N LEU A 289 4.20 -7.83 9.35
CA LEU A 289 5.22 -8.73 8.82
C LEU A 289 6.50 -8.00 8.38
N ASN A 290 6.38 -6.72 8.03
CA ASN A 290 7.50 -5.92 7.57
C ASN A 290 8.61 -5.71 8.61
N PRO A 291 8.36 -5.39 9.91
CA PRO A 291 9.40 -5.25 10.92
C PRO A 291 10.22 -6.52 11.11
N ASP A 292 9.58 -7.68 11.18
CA ASP A 292 10.27 -8.97 11.38
C ASP A 292 11.18 -9.33 10.20
N ARG A 293 10.74 -9.05 8.99
CA ARG A 293 11.54 -9.29 7.76
C ARG A 293 12.69 -8.30 7.60
N LYS A 294 12.49 -7.06 8.06
CA LYS A 294 13.51 -6.00 8.03
C LYS A 294 14.65 -6.28 9.02
N SER A 295 14.40 -7.01 10.11
CA SER A 295 15.42 -7.40 11.10
C SER A 295 16.39 -8.50 10.62
N VAL A 296 16.04 -9.22 9.55
CA VAL A 296 16.87 -10.31 8.98
C VAL A 296 17.85 -9.80 7.91
N VAL A 297 17.80 -8.53 7.53
CA VAL A 297 18.67 -7.87 6.54
C VAL A 297 19.79 -7.12 7.25
#